data_01096cd7c278d8bde0316648e2e6e117
#
_entry.id   01096cd7c278d8bde0316648e2e6e117
#
_cell.length_a   1.000
_cell.length_b   1.000
_cell.length_c   1.000
_cell.angle_alpha   90.00
_cell.angle_beta   90.00
_cell.angle_gamma   90.00
#
_symmetry.space_group_name_H-M   'P 1'
#
loop_
_entity.id
_entity.type
_entity.pdbx_description
1 polymer ?
#
loop_
_entity_poly.entity_id
_entity_poly.type
_entity_poly.pdbx_seq_one_letter_code
_entity_poly.pdbx_strand_id
1 'polypeptide(L)'
;MTHDHGAGQGFRERTGSRSQGGRDVCCRGAEQPHTAARHGDRETLVKIGCIGLGDIAQKAYLPVLTAVPGVEPHLQTRTPATLQAVGDAHRVPAEGRHETLDSLLDAGLDAAFVHAPTAVHPQIVERLLDAGVATYVDKPIAYEYAESERLVNLAEERGVSLAVGFNRRFAPGYAQCAEHPRELILMQKNRVGLPEDPRTMILDDFIHVVDTLRFLAPGTVDHTTVRARIVDGLMHHVVLQLSGDGFTAIGMMNRLNGSTEEILEVSGRDTKRQVLNLADIVDHKGQPSVRRRGDWVPVARQRGIEACVHAFLDAVRRGETLSARDALATHELCERVVREAVEQAA
;
A
#
# COMPACT_ATOMS: atom_id res chain seq x y z
N MET A 1 -7.21 52.79 -41.86
CA MET A 1 -8.65 53.07 -41.97
C MET A 1 -9.24 52.60 -40.66
N THR A 2 -9.21 53.35 -39.55
CA THR A 2 -10.17 54.42 -39.18
C THR A 2 -11.56 53.84 -38.99
N HIS A 3 -12.10 53.78 -37.85
CA HIS A 3 -12.80 54.60 -36.88
C HIS A 3 -13.46 53.64 -35.87
N ASP A 4 -13.46 53.78 -34.62
CA ASP A 4 -13.66 54.83 -33.60
C ASP A 4 -15.09 54.82 -33.00
N HIS A 5 -15.12 54.92 -31.67
CA HIS A 5 -16.17 55.48 -30.77
C HIS A 5 -17.46 54.67 -30.52
N GLY A 6 -17.84 54.46 -29.30
CA GLY A 6 -18.35 55.38 -28.35
C GLY A 6 -18.85 54.76 -27.04
N ALA A 7 -18.68 55.57 -26.10
CA ALA A 7 -18.97 55.52 -24.68
C ALA A 7 -20.45 55.62 -24.30
N GLY A 8 -20.76 55.35 -23.02
CA GLY A 8 -22.01 55.75 -22.36
C GLY A 8 -22.27 54.95 -21.09
N GLN A 9 -21.77 55.32 -20.00
CA GLN A 9 -22.24 55.92 -18.73
C GLN A 9 -23.69 55.60 -18.34
N GLY A 10 -23.89 55.18 -17.10
CA GLY A 10 -25.18 55.11 -16.46
C GLY A 10 -25.12 54.63 -15.01
N PHE A 11 -24.71 55.51 -14.13
CA PHE A 11 -24.81 55.53 -12.67
C PHE A 11 -26.26 55.53 -12.20
N ARG A 12 -26.67 54.75 -11.21
CA ARG A 12 -27.66 55.14 -10.18
C ARG A 12 -27.56 54.26 -8.94
N GLU A 13 -27.12 54.92 -7.87
CA GLU A 13 -27.37 54.58 -6.46
C GLU A 13 -28.87 54.61 -6.15
N ARG A 14 -29.30 53.76 -5.22
CA ARG A 14 -30.30 54.10 -4.21
C ARG A 14 -30.08 53.38 -2.90
N THR A 15 -29.97 54.14 -1.93
CA THR A 15 -29.89 54.10 -0.52
C THR A 15 -31.13 53.54 0.21
N GLY A 16 -30.89 53.05 1.43
CA GLY A 16 -31.85 53.02 2.55
C GLY A 16 -32.26 51.59 2.95
N SER A 17 -32.34 51.16 4.21
CA SER A 17 -32.19 51.79 5.52
C SER A 17 -32.07 50.72 6.59
N ARG A 18 -31.30 51.00 7.64
CA ARG A 18 -31.29 50.56 9.04
C ARG A 18 -32.40 49.62 9.53
N SER A 19 -32.00 48.54 10.29
CA SER A 19 -32.46 48.44 11.68
C SER A 19 -31.47 47.64 12.52
N GLN A 20 -31.29 48.13 13.71
CA GLN A 20 -30.42 47.78 14.78
C GLN A 20 -30.88 46.49 15.50
N GLY A 21 -29.97 45.77 16.10
CA GLY A 21 -30.27 44.73 17.06
C GLY A 21 -28.98 44.11 17.58
N GLY A 22 -28.24 44.83 18.38
CA GLY A 22 -27.08 44.31 19.09
C GLY A 22 -27.48 43.35 20.19
N ARG A 23 -26.64 42.37 20.45
CA ARG A 23 -26.32 41.86 21.81
C ARG A 23 -24.93 41.27 21.77
N ASP A 24 -24.03 41.99 22.41
CA ASP A 24 -22.77 41.50 22.93
C ASP A 24 -23.03 40.31 23.84
N VAL A 25 -22.38 39.15 23.53
CA VAL A 25 -22.22 38.09 24.48
C VAL A 25 -20.72 37.91 24.75
N CYS A 26 -20.38 38.47 25.88
CA CYS A 26 -19.12 38.37 26.58
C CYS A 26 -18.59 36.92 26.66
N CYS A 27 -17.41 36.69 26.14
CA CYS A 27 -16.64 35.48 26.40
C CYS A 27 -16.24 35.43 27.87
N ARG A 28 -16.95 34.64 28.64
CA ARG A 28 -16.45 34.18 29.97
C ARG A 28 -15.77 32.83 29.70
N GLY A 29 -14.45 32.80 29.97
CA GLY A 29 -13.68 31.60 30.02
C GLY A 29 -14.27 30.64 31.07
N ALA A 30 -14.66 29.46 30.62
CA ALA A 30 -14.88 28.33 31.51
C ALA A 30 -13.52 27.62 31.65
N GLU A 31 -12.88 27.82 32.80
CA GLU A 31 -11.81 26.94 33.25
C GLU A 31 -12.40 25.53 33.39
N GLN A 32 -11.96 24.65 32.49
CA GLN A 32 -12.18 23.22 32.65
C GLN A 32 -11.22 22.72 33.72
N PRO A 33 -11.70 21.94 34.69
CA PRO A 33 -10.82 21.35 35.68
C PRO A 33 -9.87 20.39 34.98
N HIS A 34 -8.58 20.61 35.15
CA HIS A 34 -7.53 19.64 34.87
C HIS A 34 -7.83 18.37 35.67
N THR A 35 -8.52 17.42 35.07
CA THR A 35 -8.53 16.05 35.57
C THR A 35 -7.10 15.53 35.41
N ALA A 36 -6.45 15.39 36.56
CA ALA A 36 -5.17 14.72 36.66
C ALA A 36 -5.24 13.38 35.95
N ALA A 37 -4.39 13.20 34.93
CA ALA A 37 -4.19 11.93 34.29
C ALA A 37 -3.91 10.90 35.39
N ARG A 38 -4.78 9.90 35.48
CA ARG A 38 -4.55 8.76 36.37
C ARG A 38 -3.32 8.02 35.83
N HIS A 39 -2.23 8.06 36.57
CA HIS A 39 -1.11 7.16 36.41
C HIS A 39 -1.63 5.73 36.55
N GLY A 40 -1.54 4.91 35.52
CA GLY A 40 -1.83 3.50 35.66
C GLY A 40 -2.23 2.71 34.41
N ASP A 41 -2.27 3.29 33.20
CA ASP A 41 -2.36 2.47 32.01
C ASP A 41 -0.94 1.93 31.71
N ARG A 42 -0.67 0.70 32.18
CA ARG A 42 0.37 -0.11 31.53
C ARG A 42 -0.07 -0.22 30.09
N GLU A 43 0.61 0.46 29.16
CA GLU A 43 0.46 0.18 27.74
C GLU A 43 0.62 -1.33 27.56
N THR A 44 -0.48 -1.99 27.18
CA THR A 44 -0.46 -3.44 26.96
C THR A 44 0.48 -3.65 25.79
N LEU A 45 1.60 -4.33 26.03
CA LEU A 45 2.56 -4.67 25.00
C LEU A 45 1.87 -5.56 23.97
N VAL A 46 1.96 -5.21 22.70
CA VAL A 46 1.43 -6.00 21.60
C VAL A 46 2.52 -6.96 21.14
N LYS A 47 2.29 -8.25 21.30
CA LYS A 47 3.23 -9.29 20.88
C LYS A 47 3.12 -9.57 19.39
N ILE A 48 4.18 -9.31 18.66
CA ILE A 48 4.20 -9.38 17.19
C ILE A 48 5.17 -10.43 16.71
N GLY A 49 4.65 -11.47 16.02
CA GLY A 49 5.47 -12.43 15.29
C GLY A 49 5.99 -11.86 13.97
N CYS A 50 7.29 -12.03 13.67
CA CYS A 50 7.86 -11.78 12.36
C CYS A 50 8.40 -13.12 11.80
N ILE A 51 7.74 -13.65 10.77
CA ILE A 51 7.97 -14.98 10.22
C ILE A 51 8.67 -14.85 8.87
N GLY A 52 9.86 -15.47 8.76
CA GLY A 52 10.72 -15.33 7.59
C GLY A 52 11.62 -14.10 7.69
N LEU A 53 12.89 -14.30 8.01
CA LEU A 53 13.88 -13.26 8.24
C LEU A 53 14.78 -13.05 7.01
N GLY A 54 14.17 -12.98 5.83
CA GLY A 54 14.85 -12.67 4.57
C GLY A 54 15.14 -11.16 4.39
N ASP A 55 15.63 -10.81 3.21
CA ASP A 55 16.05 -9.43 2.86
C ASP A 55 14.97 -8.38 3.13
N ILE A 56 13.71 -8.67 2.74
CA ILE A 56 12.62 -7.70 2.90
C ILE A 56 12.28 -7.47 4.38
N ALA A 57 12.25 -8.54 5.18
CA ALA A 57 12.04 -8.43 6.62
C ALA A 57 13.14 -7.60 7.28
N GLN A 58 14.41 -7.93 7.01
CA GLN A 58 15.56 -7.27 7.64
C GLN A 58 15.74 -5.80 7.20
N LYS A 59 15.53 -5.51 5.90
CA LYS A 59 15.81 -4.19 5.35
C LYS A 59 14.66 -3.20 5.48
N ALA A 60 13.41 -3.70 5.58
CA ALA A 60 12.24 -2.84 5.47
C ALA A 60 11.28 -2.94 6.66
N TYR A 61 10.98 -4.14 7.16
CA TYR A 61 9.96 -4.31 8.20
C TYR A 61 10.52 -4.29 9.62
N LEU A 62 11.56 -5.07 9.92
CA LEU A 62 12.13 -5.15 11.27
C LEU A 62 12.62 -3.80 11.81
N PRO A 63 13.30 -2.93 11.02
CA PRO A 63 13.66 -1.60 11.51
C PRO A 63 12.47 -0.74 11.95
N VAL A 64 11.30 -0.95 11.34
CA VAL A 64 10.06 -0.28 11.73
C VAL A 64 9.46 -0.95 12.95
N LEU A 65 9.19 -2.26 12.89
CA LEU A 65 8.52 -3.02 13.95
C LEU A 65 9.22 -2.91 15.30
N THR A 66 10.55 -3.00 15.32
CA THR A 66 11.34 -2.91 16.56
C THR A 66 11.49 -1.49 17.10
N ALA A 67 11.09 -0.47 16.32
CA ALA A 67 11.08 0.93 16.74
C ALA A 67 9.70 1.42 17.19
N VAL A 68 8.62 0.66 16.96
CA VAL A 68 7.27 1.06 17.36
C VAL A 68 7.11 0.89 18.87
N PRO A 69 6.76 1.97 19.63
CA PRO A 69 6.50 1.86 21.06
C PRO A 69 5.37 0.86 21.36
N GLY A 70 5.48 0.14 22.48
CA GLY A 70 4.48 -0.84 22.91
C GLY A 70 4.40 -2.10 22.03
N VAL A 71 5.42 -2.41 21.23
CA VAL A 71 5.56 -3.65 20.48
C VAL A 71 6.62 -4.54 21.13
N GLU A 72 6.28 -5.81 21.35
CA GLU A 72 7.19 -6.88 21.75
C GLU A 72 7.43 -7.81 20.54
N PRO A 73 8.61 -7.71 19.88
CA PRO A 73 8.87 -8.48 18.68
C PRO A 73 9.31 -9.90 19.00
N HIS A 74 8.69 -10.88 18.33
CA HIS A 74 9.05 -12.28 18.30
C HIS A 74 9.48 -12.67 16.89
N LEU A 75 10.65 -13.29 16.75
CA LEU A 75 11.24 -13.63 15.44
C LEU A 75 11.15 -15.13 15.19
N GLN A 76 10.80 -15.51 13.97
CA GLN A 76 10.78 -16.91 13.56
C GLN A 76 11.50 -17.14 12.23
N THR A 77 12.44 -18.06 12.22
CA THR A 77 13.04 -18.63 11.00
C THR A 77 13.61 -20.01 11.30
N ARG A 78 13.64 -20.90 10.30
CA ARG A 78 14.19 -22.25 10.41
C ARG A 78 15.72 -22.30 10.41
N THR A 79 16.40 -21.16 10.21
CA THR A 79 17.86 -21.07 10.15
C THR A 79 18.40 -20.48 11.45
N PRO A 80 18.96 -21.30 12.38
CA PRO A 80 19.40 -20.82 13.70
C PRO A 80 20.42 -19.68 13.62
N ALA A 81 21.36 -19.74 12.69
CA ALA A 81 22.37 -18.68 12.51
C ALA A 81 21.73 -17.34 12.11
N THR A 82 20.72 -17.35 11.22
CA THR A 82 19.96 -16.14 10.86
C THR A 82 19.14 -15.63 12.05
N LEU A 83 18.50 -16.53 12.79
CA LEU A 83 17.71 -16.18 13.97
C LEU A 83 18.57 -15.47 15.02
N GLN A 84 19.75 -16.01 15.30
CA GLN A 84 20.70 -15.43 16.23
C GLN A 84 21.17 -14.04 15.75
N ALA A 85 21.68 -13.96 14.52
CA ALA A 85 22.24 -12.72 13.98
C ALA A 85 21.20 -11.58 13.91
N VAL A 86 19.98 -11.87 13.44
CA VAL A 86 18.90 -10.89 13.35
C VAL A 86 18.37 -10.52 14.73
N GLY A 87 18.23 -11.50 15.63
CA GLY A 87 17.83 -11.28 17.01
C GLY A 87 18.80 -10.34 17.74
N ASP A 88 20.10 -10.55 17.58
CA ASP A 88 21.12 -9.67 18.17
C ASP A 88 21.11 -8.26 17.57
N ALA A 89 21.02 -8.16 16.24
CA ALA A 89 20.97 -6.87 15.53
C ALA A 89 19.78 -6.01 15.96
N HIS A 90 18.64 -6.62 16.23
CA HIS A 90 17.40 -5.95 16.64
C HIS A 90 17.15 -5.99 18.16
N ARG A 91 18.09 -6.55 18.94
CA ARG A 91 18.01 -6.64 20.41
C ARG A 91 16.76 -7.40 20.89
N VAL A 92 16.32 -8.38 20.12
CA VAL A 92 15.22 -9.26 20.54
C VAL A 92 15.78 -10.29 21.54
N PRO A 93 15.21 -10.41 22.72
CA PRO A 93 15.69 -11.34 23.75
C PRO A 93 15.51 -12.81 23.33
N ALA A 94 16.17 -13.73 24.02
CA ALA A 94 16.18 -15.17 23.63
C ALA A 94 14.77 -15.78 23.62
N GLU A 95 13.91 -15.39 24.54
CA GLU A 95 12.51 -15.81 24.64
C GLU A 95 11.64 -15.34 23.47
N GLY A 96 12.07 -14.30 22.74
CA GLY A 96 11.43 -13.82 21.52
C GLY A 96 12.02 -14.43 20.23
N ARG A 97 12.83 -15.52 20.32
CA ARG A 97 13.48 -16.14 19.15
C ARG A 97 13.02 -17.59 18.99
N HIS A 98 12.37 -17.90 17.88
CA HIS A 98 11.68 -19.16 17.65
C HIS A 98 12.18 -19.85 16.38
N GLU A 99 12.59 -21.11 16.48
CA GLU A 99 13.00 -21.92 15.32
C GLU A 99 11.80 -22.54 14.59
N THR A 100 10.68 -22.73 15.29
CA THR A 100 9.46 -23.33 14.74
C THR A 100 8.27 -22.40 14.85
N LEU A 101 7.28 -22.61 13.99
CA LEU A 101 6.01 -21.87 14.05
C LEU A 101 5.21 -22.25 15.32
N ASP A 102 5.31 -23.48 15.79
CA ASP A 102 4.64 -23.94 17.02
C ASP A 102 5.15 -23.16 18.23
N SER A 103 6.48 -23.10 18.41
CA SER A 103 7.08 -22.33 19.50
C SER A 103 6.71 -20.84 19.44
N LEU A 104 6.57 -20.27 18.23
CA LEU A 104 6.13 -18.89 18.07
C LEU A 104 4.67 -18.72 18.49
N LEU A 105 3.78 -19.61 18.09
CA LEU A 105 2.36 -19.58 18.47
C LEU A 105 2.15 -19.75 19.97
N ASP A 106 2.95 -20.63 20.62
CA ASP A 106 2.93 -20.85 22.07
C ASP A 106 3.30 -19.59 22.87
N ALA A 107 3.96 -18.60 22.25
CA ALA A 107 4.26 -17.31 22.90
C ALA A 107 3.01 -16.42 23.07
N GLY A 108 1.88 -16.74 22.45
CA GLY A 108 0.63 -16.02 22.56
C GLY A 108 0.68 -14.65 21.86
N LEU A 109 0.72 -14.68 20.52
CA LEU A 109 0.80 -13.48 19.67
C LEU A 109 -0.54 -12.77 19.56
N ASP A 110 -0.50 -11.43 19.51
CA ASP A 110 -1.62 -10.59 19.12
C ASP A 110 -1.71 -10.46 17.58
N ALA A 111 -0.55 -10.37 16.92
CA ALA A 111 -0.49 -10.32 15.47
C ALA A 111 0.82 -10.90 14.91
N ALA A 112 0.84 -11.16 13.61
CA ALA A 112 2.03 -11.67 12.92
C ALA A 112 2.23 -11.03 11.55
N PHE A 113 3.49 -10.85 11.16
CA PHE A 113 3.94 -10.43 9.83
C PHE A 113 4.63 -11.62 9.15
N VAL A 114 4.13 -12.00 7.98
CA VAL A 114 4.63 -13.13 7.20
C VAL A 114 5.43 -12.63 6.01
N HIS A 115 6.75 -12.84 6.06
CA HIS A 115 7.73 -12.48 5.01
C HIS A 115 8.50 -13.71 4.50
N ALA A 116 7.97 -14.90 4.76
CA ALA A 116 8.50 -16.15 4.23
C ALA A 116 8.39 -16.18 2.69
N PRO A 117 9.04 -17.12 1.98
CA PRO A 117 8.79 -17.32 0.55
C PRO A 117 7.32 -17.61 0.26
N THR A 118 6.78 -17.03 -0.83
CA THR A 118 5.36 -17.12 -1.21
C THR A 118 4.81 -18.55 -1.22
N ALA A 119 5.64 -19.53 -1.64
CA ALA A 119 5.23 -20.94 -1.69
C ALA A 119 4.78 -21.53 -0.34
N VAL A 120 5.20 -20.95 0.79
CA VAL A 120 4.82 -21.40 2.13
C VAL A 120 3.84 -20.47 2.84
N HIS A 121 3.44 -19.36 2.22
CA HIS A 121 2.45 -18.44 2.78
C HIS A 121 1.15 -19.16 3.16
N PRO A 122 0.54 -20.01 2.29
CA PRO A 122 -0.75 -20.61 2.62
C PRO A 122 -0.75 -21.38 3.93
N GLN A 123 0.28 -22.21 4.15
CA GLN A 123 0.40 -23.03 5.35
C GLN A 123 0.63 -22.21 6.63
N ILE A 124 1.41 -21.14 6.52
CA ILE A 124 1.72 -20.26 7.66
C ILE A 124 0.48 -19.41 8.00
N VAL A 125 -0.13 -18.78 6.99
CA VAL A 125 -1.31 -17.92 7.17
C VAL A 125 -2.48 -18.73 7.75
N GLU A 126 -2.77 -19.92 7.22
CA GLU A 126 -3.82 -20.79 7.74
C GLU A 126 -3.64 -21.08 9.24
N ARG A 127 -2.44 -21.46 9.66
CA ARG A 127 -2.14 -21.74 11.07
C ARG A 127 -2.28 -20.52 11.97
N LEU A 128 -1.90 -19.34 11.50
CA LEU A 128 -2.08 -18.08 12.24
C LEU A 128 -3.56 -17.75 12.39
N LEU A 129 -4.35 -17.87 11.31
CA LEU A 129 -5.79 -17.63 11.34
C LEU A 129 -6.53 -18.62 12.25
N ASP A 130 -6.17 -19.92 12.20
CA ASP A 130 -6.73 -20.94 13.09
C ASP A 130 -6.38 -20.71 14.56
N ALA A 131 -5.24 -20.08 14.84
CA ALA A 131 -4.84 -19.66 16.19
C ALA A 131 -5.45 -18.32 16.62
N GLY A 132 -6.26 -17.66 15.77
CA GLY A 132 -6.87 -16.37 16.06
C GLY A 132 -5.89 -15.18 16.01
N VAL A 133 -4.73 -15.33 15.39
CA VAL A 133 -3.68 -14.32 15.32
C VAL A 133 -3.93 -13.39 14.12
N ALA A 134 -4.10 -12.08 14.37
CA ALA A 134 -4.22 -11.09 13.32
C ALA A 134 -3.00 -11.14 12.38
N THR A 135 -3.22 -11.33 11.08
CA THR A 135 -2.16 -11.68 10.14
C THR A 135 -1.96 -10.61 9.07
N TYR A 136 -0.73 -10.14 8.95
CA TYR A 136 -0.25 -9.36 7.81
C TYR A 136 0.65 -10.27 6.97
N VAL A 137 0.29 -10.51 5.72
CA VAL A 137 1.09 -11.30 4.79
C VAL A 137 1.68 -10.44 3.70
N ASP A 138 2.95 -10.65 3.36
CA ASP A 138 3.54 -10.00 2.19
C ASP A 138 2.84 -10.45 0.90
N LYS A 139 2.86 -9.62 -0.12
CA LYS A 139 2.25 -9.97 -1.42
C LYS A 139 3.13 -10.99 -2.18
N PRO A 140 2.53 -11.87 -2.97
CA PRO A 140 1.12 -12.23 -3.00
C PRO A 140 0.72 -13.07 -1.79
N ILE A 141 -0.59 -13.21 -1.54
CA ILE A 141 -1.09 -14.16 -0.51
C ILE A 141 -0.64 -15.59 -0.85
N ALA A 142 -0.82 -15.98 -2.09
CA ALA A 142 -0.37 -17.24 -2.67
C ALA A 142 -0.13 -17.08 -4.18
N TYR A 143 0.57 -18.04 -4.79
CA TYR A 143 0.72 -18.04 -6.26
C TYR A 143 -0.57 -18.47 -6.99
N GLU A 144 -1.39 -19.31 -6.37
CA GLU A 144 -2.67 -19.74 -6.94
C GLU A 144 -3.81 -18.90 -6.37
N TYR A 145 -4.70 -18.40 -7.27
CA TYR A 145 -5.86 -17.60 -6.86
C TYR A 145 -6.77 -18.38 -5.89
N ALA A 146 -7.03 -19.65 -6.18
CA ALA A 146 -7.87 -20.49 -5.33
C ALA A 146 -7.37 -20.61 -3.89
N GLU A 147 -6.05 -20.66 -3.67
CA GLU A 147 -5.46 -20.65 -2.33
C GLU A 147 -5.61 -19.28 -1.65
N SER A 148 -5.43 -18.19 -2.42
CA SER A 148 -5.66 -16.83 -1.89
C SER A 148 -7.10 -16.65 -1.48
N GLU A 149 -8.06 -17.09 -2.29
CA GLU A 149 -9.50 -17.03 -2.00
C GLU A 149 -9.86 -17.87 -0.77
N ARG A 150 -9.34 -19.09 -0.68
CA ARG A 150 -9.54 -19.97 0.47
C ARG A 150 -9.10 -19.31 1.78
N LEU A 151 -7.93 -18.68 1.79
CA LEU A 151 -7.37 -18.03 2.99
C LEU A 151 -8.17 -16.77 3.38
N VAL A 152 -8.62 -15.99 2.40
CA VAL A 152 -9.46 -14.81 2.67
C VAL A 152 -10.82 -15.24 3.24
N ASN A 153 -11.43 -16.29 2.68
CA ASN A 153 -12.69 -16.85 3.22
C ASN A 153 -12.48 -17.39 4.65
N LEU A 154 -11.39 -18.11 4.91
CA LEU A 154 -11.05 -18.61 6.24
C LEU A 154 -10.92 -17.48 7.25
N ALA A 155 -10.22 -16.39 6.90
CA ALA A 155 -10.06 -15.22 7.77
C ALA A 155 -11.44 -14.61 8.15
N GLU A 156 -12.33 -14.47 7.17
CA GLU A 156 -13.70 -13.97 7.40
C GLU A 156 -14.54 -14.91 8.25
N GLU A 157 -14.48 -16.22 7.98
CA GLU A 157 -15.18 -17.24 8.78
C GLU A 157 -14.72 -17.28 10.24
N ARG A 158 -13.43 -17.07 10.49
CA ARG A 158 -12.85 -16.99 11.84
C ARG A 158 -13.03 -15.63 12.51
N GLY A 159 -13.41 -14.60 11.77
CA GLY A 159 -13.46 -13.22 12.26
C GLY A 159 -12.09 -12.67 12.61
N VAL A 160 -11.01 -13.16 11.97
CA VAL A 160 -9.62 -12.79 12.22
C VAL A 160 -9.13 -11.87 11.11
N SER A 161 -8.36 -10.85 11.48
CA SER A 161 -7.76 -9.92 10.52
C SER A 161 -6.80 -10.63 9.56
N LEU A 162 -6.98 -10.39 8.26
CA LEU A 162 -5.98 -10.68 7.23
C LEU A 162 -5.73 -9.42 6.42
N ALA A 163 -4.50 -8.95 6.42
CA ALA A 163 -4.04 -7.80 5.63
C ALA A 163 -2.92 -8.21 4.68
N VAL A 164 -2.82 -7.56 3.53
CA VAL A 164 -1.83 -7.87 2.49
C VAL A 164 -0.90 -6.68 2.28
N GLY A 165 0.38 -6.94 2.12
CA GLY A 165 1.47 -5.98 2.01
C GLY A 165 1.48 -5.13 0.74
N PHE A 166 0.36 -4.53 0.34
CA PHE A 166 0.27 -3.59 -0.78
C PHE A 166 0.78 -2.19 -0.40
N ASN A 167 2.05 -2.12 -0.10
CA ASN A 167 2.71 -0.93 0.44
C ASN A 167 2.65 0.30 -0.49
N ARG A 168 2.46 0.15 -1.82
CA ARG A 168 2.36 1.28 -2.75
C ARG A 168 1.20 2.21 -2.42
N ARG A 169 0.08 1.68 -1.96
CA ARG A 169 -1.08 2.48 -1.53
C ARG A 169 -0.73 3.47 -0.41
N PHE A 170 0.29 3.15 0.40
CA PHE A 170 0.78 3.94 1.52
C PHE A 170 2.03 4.76 1.19
N ALA A 171 2.62 4.59 0.00
CA ALA A 171 3.75 5.40 -0.42
C ALA A 171 3.30 6.86 -0.62
N PRO A 172 3.97 7.86 0.03
CA PRO A 172 3.45 9.23 0.09
C PRO A 172 3.13 9.84 -1.27
N GLY A 173 3.98 9.59 -2.28
CA GLY A 173 3.74 10.07 -3.65
C GLY A 173 2.52 9.43 -4.30
N TYR A 174 2.30 8.13 -4.09
CA TYR A 174 1.18 7.38 -4.67
C TYR A 174 -0.14 7.69 -3.95
N ALA A 175 -0.12 7.75 -2.61
CA ALA A 175 -1.28 8.15 -1.83
C ALA A 175 -1.81 9.54 -2.26
N GLN A 176 -0.90 10.50 -2.46
CA GLN A 176 -1.27 11.84 -2.96
C GLN A 176 -1.83 11.82 -4.39
N CYS A 177 -1.52 10.82 -5.22
CA CYS A 177 -2.12 10.67 -6.53
C CYS A 177 -3.62 10.32 -6.44
N ALA A 178 -4.08 9.69 -5.36
CA ALA A 178 -5.50 9.39 -5.16
C ALA A 178 -6.38 10.65 -4.99
N GLU A 179 -5.78 11.76 -4.60
CA GLU A 179 -6.46 13.07 -4.44
C GLU A 179 -6.34 13.95 -5.71
N HIS A 180 -5.51 13.54 -6.67
CA HIS A 180 -5.27 14.28 -7.91
C HIS A 180 -6.33 13.91 -8.97
N PRO A 181 -6.67 14.80 -9.93
CA PRO A 181 -7.45 14.43 -11.11
C PRO A 181 -6.80 13.25 -11.85
N ARG A 182 -7.56 12.17 -12.13
CA ARG A 182 -7.07 10.87 -12.62
C ARG A 182 -7.91 10.33 -13.77
N GLU A 183 -8.17 11.17 -14.77
CA GLU A 183 -8.86 10.74 -16.00
C GLU A 183 -7.97 9.78 -16.80
N LEU A 184 -6.66 9.98 -16.75
CA LEU A 184 -5.66 9.06 -17.29
C LEU A 184 -4.63 8.69 -16.21
N ILE A 185 -4.40 7.39 -16.06
CA ILE A 185 -3.43 6.79 -15.13
C ILE A 185 -2.46 5.95 -15.95
N LEU A 186 -1.15 6.21 -15.85
CA LEU A 186 -0.11 5.44 -16.51
C LEU A 186 0.89 4.96 -15.45
N MET A 187 1.14 3.65 -15.40
CA MET A 187 2.16 3.09 -14.52
C MET A 187 3.06 2.15 -15.28
N GLN A 188 4.36 2.36 -15.14
CA GLN A 188 5.35 1.42 -15.64
C GLN A 188 6.31 1.00 -14.53
N LYS A 189 6.64 -0.29 -14.54
CA LYS A 189 7.60 -0.89 -13.62
C LYS A 189 8.48 -1.84 -14.40
N ASN A 190 9.68 -1.38 -14.73
CA ASN A 190 10.56 -2.05 -15.68
C ASN A 190 11.78 -2.66 -15.00
N ARG A 191 12.38 -3.69 -15.62
CA ARG A 191 13.58 -4.40 -15.16
C ARG A 191 14.57 -4.59 -16.31
N VAL A 192 15.84 -4.69 -15.94
CA VAL A 192 16.92 -4.98 -16.90
C VAL A 192 17.19 -6.49 -16.92
N GLY A 193 17.03 -7.13 -18.07
CA GLY A 193 17.52 -8.50 -18.31
C GLY A 193 16.94 -9.59 -17.40
N LEU A 194 15.66 -9.50 -17.03
CA LEU A 194 14.99 -10.43 -16.10
C LEU A 194 13.68 -11.03 -16.65
N PRO A 195 13.61 -11.62 -17.87
CA PRO A 195 12.46 -12.42 -18.26
C PRO A 195 12.25 -13.59 -17.30
N GLU A 196 11.00 -13.95 -17.06
CA GLU A 196 10.67 -14.97 -16.07
C GLU A 196 9.37 -15.69 -16.44
N ASP A 197 9.07 -16.80 -15.76
CA ASP A 197 7.79 -17.48 -15.86
C ASP A 197 6.63 -16.49 -15.70
N PRO A 198 5.57 -16.58 -16.53
CA PRO A 198 4.47 -15.62 -16.50
C PRO A 198 3.81 -15.45 -15.14
N ARG A 199 3.52 -16.57 -14.42
CA ARG A 199 2.85 -16.53 -13.11
C ARG A 199 3.75 -15.86 -12.09
N THR A 200 5.00 -16.25 -12.03
CA THR A 200 6.00 -15.67 -11.12
C THR A 200 6.18 -14.17 -11.39
N MET A 201 6.36 -13.77 -12.64
CA MET A 201 6.50 -12.36 -12.99
C MET A 201 5.28 -11.53 -12.59
N ILE A 202 4.07 -12.05 -12.84
CA ILE A 202 2.83 -11.33 -12.54
C ILE A 202 2.64 -11.19 -11.03
N LEU A 203 2.77 -12.27 -10.28
CA LEU A 203 2.45 -12.29 -8.84
C LEU A 203 3.58 -11.75 -7.97
N ASP A 204 4.85 -11.90 -8.36
CA ASP A 204 5.95 -11.36 -7.55
C ASP A 204 6.25 -9.88 -7.84
N ASP A 205 5.98 -9.38 -9.05
CA ASP A 205 6.42 -8.04 -9.42
C ASP A 205 5.31 -7.18 -10.06
N PHE A 206 4.59 -7.69 -11.07
CA PHE A 206 3.55 -6.92 -11.75
C PHE A 206 2.30 -6.68 -10.89
N ILE A 207 2.05 -7.50 -9.89
CA ILE A 207 0.96 -7.32 -8.92
C ILE A 207 0.94 -5.93 -8.29
N HIS A 208 2.10 -5.31 -8.10
CA HIS A 208 2.20 -3.94 -7.62
C HIS A 208 1.60 -2.92 -8.61
N VAL A 209 1.75 -3.17 -9.90
CA VAL A 209 1.14 -2.34 -10.96
C VAL A 209 -0.36 -2.55 -10.95
N VAL A 210 -0.81 -3.82 -10.97
CA VAL A 210 -2.23 -4.18 -10.93
C VAL A 210 -2.92 -3.55 -9.73
N ASP A 211 -2.34 -3.70 -8.54
CA ASP A 211 -2.87 -3.13 -7.30
C ASP A 211 -2.94 -1.60 -7.34
N THR A 212 -1.89 -0.94 -7.84
CA THR A 212 -1.85 0.52 -7.94
C THR A 212 -2.90 1.04 -8.91
N LEU A 213 -3.09 0.40 -10.07
CA LEU A 213 -4.15 0.80 -11.02
C LEU A 213 -5.54 0.68 -10.39
N ARG A 214 -5.82 -0.44 -9.69
CA ARG A 214 -7.09 -0.63 -8.97
C ARG A 214 -7.30 0.42 -7.87
N PHE A 215 -6.27 0.68 -7.07
CA PHE A 215 -6.29 1.67 -6.00
C PHE A 215 -6.56 3.08 -6.51
N LEU A 216 -6.02 3.43 -7.66
CA LEU A 216 -6.15 4.76 -8.25
C LEU A 216 -7.37 4.91 -9.17
N ALA A 217 -8.00 3.83 -9.63
CA ALA A 217 -9.20 3.90 -10.45
C ALA A 217 -10.29 4.74 -9.74
N PRO A 218 -10.80 5.82 -10.35
CA PRO A 218 -11.76 6.71 -9.70
C PRO A 218 -13.20 6.17 -9.69
N GLY A 219 -13.44 5.04 -10.37
CA GLY A 219 -14.76 4.42 -10.51
C GLY A 219 -14.68 2.92 -10.84
N THR A 220 -15.81 2.35 -11.23
CA THR A 220 -15.91 0.95 -11.62
C THR A 220 -15.11 0.68 -12.89
N VAL A 221 -14.45 -0.46 -12.95
CA VAL A 221 -13.76 -0.94 -14.15
C VAL A 221 -14.76 -1.73 -15.00
N ASP A 222 -15.08 -1.23 -16.20
CA ASP A 222 -16.03 -1.85 -17.12
C ASP A 222 -15.31 -2.71 -18.18
N HIS A 223 -14.10 -2.32 -18.56
CA HIS A 223 -13.32 -3.01 -19.59
C HIS A 223 -11.89 -3.28 -19.10
N THR A 224 -11.41 -4.49 -19.42
CA THR A 224 -10.04 -4.93 -19.15
C THR A 224 -9.43 -5.50 -20.41
N THR A 225 -8.23 -5.07 -20.75
CA THR A 225 -7.48 -5.60 -21.91
C THR A 225 -6.06 -5.96 -21.44
N VAL A 226 -5.60 -7.12 -21.84
CA VAL A 226 -4.24 -7.61 -21.59
C VAL A 226 -3.52 -7.81 -22.91
N ARG A 227 -2.24 -7.42 -22.97
CA ARG A 227 -1.30 -7.77 -24.05
C ARG A 227 0.02 -8.20 -23.45
N ALA A 228 0.56 -9.29 -23.92
CA ALA A 228 1.82 -9.82 -23.42
C ALA A 228 2.68 -10.36 -24.56
N ARG A 229 3.98 -10.46 -24.30
CA ARG A 229 4.93 -11.18 -25.15
C ARG A 229 5.64 -12.23 -24.30
N ILE A 230 5.44 -13.48 -24.66
CA ILE A 230 6.12 -14.64 -24.09
C ILE A 230 6.98 -15.24 -25.20
N VAL A 231 8.24 -15.56 -24.89
CA VAL A 231 9.20 -16.19 -25.81
C VAL A 231 9.89 -17.31 -25.03
N ASP A 232 9.89 -18.51 -25.58
CA ASP A 232 10.49 -19.70 -24.95
C ASP A 232 9.98 -19.94 -23.50
N GLY A 233 8.67 -19.70 -23.28
CA GLY A 233 8.03 -19.85 -21.96
C GLY A 233 8.28 -18.69 -20.97
N LEU A 234 9.12 -17.72 -21.33
CA LEU A 234 9.45 -16.57 -20.47
C LEU A 234 8.73 -15.31 -20.94
N MET A 235 8.10 -14.59 -20.01
CA MET A 235 7.42 -13.33 -20.27
C MET A 235 8.44 -12.19 -20.37
N HIS A 236 8.46 -11.52 -21.51
CA HIS A 236 9.31 -10.36 -21.78
C HIS A 236 8.65 -9.05 -21.38
N HIS A 237 7.38 -8.89 -21.70
CA HIS A 237 6.59 -7.73 -21.25
C HIS A 237 5.11 -8.07 -21.16
N VAL A 238 4.41 -7.25 -20.38
CA VAL A 238 2.97 -7.26 -20.21
C VAL A 238 2.43 -5.83 -20.16
N VAL A 239 1.25 -5.63 -20.73
CA VAL A 239 0.45 -4.40 -20.67
C VAL A 239 -0.96 -4.76 -20.21
N LEU A 240 -1.44 -4.07 -19.19
CA LEU A 240 -2.81 -4.14 -18.68
C LEU A 240 -3.46 -2.78 -18.87
N GLN A 241 -4.63 -2.76 -19.49
CA GLN A 241 -5.49 -1.58 -19.55
C GLN A 241 -6.80 -1.86 -18.81
N LEU A 242 -7.15 -0.95 -17.93
CA LEU A 242 -8.44 -0.89 -17.24
C LEU A 242 -9.14 0.40 -17.66
N SER A 243 -10.43 0.34 -17.95
CA SER A 243 -11.20 1.55 -18.23
C SER A 243 -12.62 1.44 -17.68
N GLY A 244 -13.19 2.59 -17.38
CA GLY A 244 -14.55 2.79 -16.91
C GLY A 244 -15.03 4.19 -17.27
N ASP A 245 -16.16 4.58 -16.73
CA ASP A 245 -16.72 5.91 -17.00
C ASP A 245 -15.77 7.03 -16.56
N GLY A 246 -15.31 7.82 -17.51
CA GLY A 246 -14.45 8.98 -17.28
C GLY A 246 -12.98 8.70 -16.99
N PHE A 247 -12.49 7.43 -17.08
CA PHE A 247 -11.07 7.16 -16.88
C PHE A 247 -10.52 6.01 -17.73
N THR A 248 -9.20 6.06 -17.94
CA THR A 248 -8.40 4.94 -18.46
C THR A 248 -7.13 4.81 -17.64
N ALA A 249 -6.81 3.58 -17.21
CA ALA A 249 -5.60 3.24 -16.47
C ALA A 249 -4.80 2.19 -17.24
N ILE A 250 -3.53 2.48 -17.52
CA ILE A 250 -2.63 1.60 -18.28
C ILE A 250 -1.41 1.29 -17.39
N GLY A 251 -1.19 0.00 -17.17
CA GLY A 251 -0.02 -0.52 -16.47
C GLY A 251 0.83 -1.39 -17.38
N MET A 252 2.14 -1.24 -17.28
CA MET A 252 3.07 -2.06 -18.06
C MET A 252 4.29 -2.49 -17.26
N MET A 253 4.85 -3.62 -17.68
CA MET A 253 6.16 -4.08 -17.23
C MET A 253 6.94 -4.62 -18.43
N ASN A 254 8.16 -4.12 -18.59
CA ASN A 254 9.13 -4.66 -19.54
C ASN A 254 10.32 -5.23 -18.76
N ARG A 255 10.62 -6.52 -18.96
CA ARG A 255 11.71 -7.24 -18.28
C ARG A 255 13.02 -7.23 -19.09
N LEU A 256 12.99 -6.66 -20.29
CA LEU A 256 14.16 -6.41 -21.16
C LEU A 256 14.36 -4.91 -21.38
N ASN A 257 14.09 -4.11 -20.36
CA ASN A 257 14.24 -2.66 -20.43
C ASN A 257 15.71 -2.23 -20.30
N GLY A 258 16.01 -1.00 -20.72
CA GLY A 258 17.35 -0.40 -20.58
C GLY A 258 17.64 0.10 -19.15
N SER A 259 16.62 0.21 -18.29
CA SER A 259 16.73 0.66 -16.89
C SER A 259 15.79 -0.11 -15.98
N THR A 260 16.16 -0.23 -14.69
CA THR A 260 15.24 -0.61 -13.63
C THR A 260 14.58 0.65 -13.11
N GLU A 261 13.26 0.76 -13.30
CA GLU A 261 12.52 1.97 -12.98
C GLU A 261 11.07 1.68 -12.56
N GLU A 262 10.48 2.60 -11.82
CA GLU A 262 9.05 2.59 -11.48
C GLU A 262 8.51 4.03 -11.64
N ILE A 263 7.58 4.24 -12.57
CA ILE A 263 7.02 5.56 -12.88
C ILE A 263 5.50 5.45 -12.83
N LEU A 264 4.88 6.33 -12.04
CA LEU A 264 3.44 6.54 -12.01
C LEU A 264 3.12 7.93 -12.52
N GLU A 265 2.17 8.05 -13.41
CA GLU A 265 1.62 9.32 -13.88
C GLU A 265 0.10 9.32 -13.74
N VAL A 266 -0.45 10.40 -13.20
CA VAL A 266 -1.89 10.67 -13.18
C VAL A 266 -2.16 12.04 -13.78
N SER A 267 -3.19 12.14 -14.62
CA SER A 267 -3.53 13.40 -15.29
C SER A 267 -5.03 13.58 -15.49
N GLY A 268 -5.45 14.82 -15.55
CA GLY A 268 -6.82 15.29 -15.79
C GLY A 268 -6.96 16.75 -15.42
N ARG A 269 -8.00 17.43 -15.94
CA ARG A 269 -8.33 18.82 -15.63
C ARG A 269 -7.13 19.77 -15.73
N ASP A 270 -6.39 19.69 -16.83
CA ASP A 270 -5.19 20.51 -17.13
C ASP A 270 -4.05 20.39 -16.10
N THR A 271 -4.00 19.29 -15.38
CA THR A 271 -2.91 18.97 -14.44
C THR A 271 -2.37 17.57 -14.67
N LYS A 272 -1.09 17.37 -14.35
CA LYS A 272 -0.45 16.08 -14.38
C LYS A 272 0.51 15.97 -13.19
N ARG A 273 0.54 14.81 -12.56
CA ARG A 273 1.53 14.42 -11.56
C ARG A 273 2.27 13.18 -11.99
N GLN A 274 3.59 13.21 -11.88
CA GLN A 274 4.45 12.04 -12.03
C GLN A 274 5.13 11.72 -10.71
N VAL A 275 5.25 10.44 -10.40
CA VAL A 275 6.05 9.93 -9.28
C VAL A 275 7.11 9.00 -9.83
N LEU A 276 8.38 9.36 -9.64
CA LEU A 276 9.53 8.65 -10.18
C LEU A 276 10.19 7.82 -9.07
N ASN A 277 10.27 6.51 -9.24
CA ASN A 277 10.92 5.57 -8.32
C ASN A 277 10.43 5.69 -6.85
N LEU A 278 9.15 6.04 -6.66
CA LEU A 278 8.55 6.30 -5.34
C LEU A 278 9.24 7.45 -4.56
N ALA A 279 10.13 8.20 -5.19
CA ALA A 279 11.01 9.19 -4.57
C ALA A 279 10.67 10.62 -4.96
N ASP A 280 10.70 10.91 -6.25
CA ASP A 280 10.55 12.25 -6.76
C ASP A 280 9.14 12.47 -7.29
N ILE A 281 8.55 13.62 -7.01
CA ILE A 281 7.23 14.01 -7.49
C ILE A 281 7.38 15.22 -8.40
N VAL A 282 6.84 15.13 -9.61
CA VAL A 282 6.82 16.23 -10.57
C VAL A 282 5.37 16.63 -10.85
N ASP A 283 5.00 17.83 -10.44
CA ASP A 283 3.68 18.40 -10.70
C ASP A 283 3.75 19.32 -11.92
N HIS A 284 2.86 19.11 -12.89
CA HIS A 284 2.71 19.92 -14.08
C HIS A 284 1.37 20.66 -14.05
N LYS A 285 1.45 21.97 -13.83
CA LYS A 285 0.35 22.94 -14.00
C LYS A 285 0.96 24.21 -14.54
N GLY A 286 1.15 24.25 -15.86
CA GLY A 286 2.05 25.22 -16.50
C GLY A 286 3.51 24.78 -16.39
N GLN A 287 4.35 25.53 -15.69
CA GLN A 287 5.75 25.14 -15.47
C GLN A 287 5.84 23.96 -14.49
N PRO A 288 6.74 22.97 -14.73
CA PRO A 288 6.90 21.84 -13.85
C PRO A 288 7.50 22.25 -12.49
N SER A 289 6.97 21.68 -11.41
CA SER A 289 7.50 21.79 -10.05
C SER A 289 7.98 20.42 -9.58
N VAL A 290 9.24 20.32 -9.15
CA VAL A 290 9.85 19.07 -8.72
C VAL A 290 10.03 19.07 -7.20
N ARG A 291 9.48 18.07 -6.54
CA ARG A 291 9.71 17.77 -5.11
C ARG A 291 10.52 16.50 -5.01
N ARG A 292 11.74 16.59 -4.53
CA ARG A 292 12.62 15.44 -4.31
C ARG A 292 12.45 14.88 -2.91
N ARG A 293 12.69 13.60 -2.77
CA ARG A 293 12.80 12.99 -1.45
C ARG A 293 13.92 13.67 -0.65
N GLY A 294 13.67 13.99 0.62
CA GLY A 294 14.73 14.48 1.52
C GLY A 294 15.76 13.40 1.80
N ASP A 295 17.02 13.79 1.99
CA ASP A 295 18.16 12.88 2.15
C ASP A 295 18.03 11.92 3.34
N TRP A 296 17.34 12.35 4.40
CA TRP A 296 17.15 11.60 5.65
C TRP A 296 15.82 10.83 5.72
N VAL A 297 15.04 10.78 4.64
CA VAL A 297 13.79 9.99 4.62
C VAL A 297 14.13 8.50 4.48
N PRO A 298 13.75 7.65 5.46
CA PRO A 298 13.99 6.22 5.39
C PRO A 298 13.30 5.58 4.17
N VAL A 299 13.93 4.55 3.60
CA VAL A 299 13.36 3.81 2.45
C VAL A 299 12.02 3.18 2.80
N ALA A 300 11.84 2.67 4.01
CA ALA A 300 10.57 2.11 4.48
C ALA A 300 9.43 3.15 4.44
N ARG A 301 9.69 4.40 4.82
CA ARG A 301 8.73 5.51 4.73
C ARG A 301 8.46 5.89 3.28
N GLN A 302 9.50 6.08 2.49
CA GLN A 302 9.37 6.40 1.06
C GLN A 302 8.51 5.38 0.31
N ARG A 303 8.70 4.09 0.60
CA ARG A 303 7.98 2.99 -0.04
C ARG A 303 6.62 2.68 0.57
N GLY A 304 6.20 3.40 1.61
CA GLY A 304 4.92 3.21 2.28
C GLY A 304 4.88 2.03 3.26
N ILE A 305 5.98 1.32 3.48
CA ILE A 305 6.04 0.16 4.39
C ILE A 305 5.79 0.60 5.83
N GLU A 306 6.44 1.69 6.27
CA GLU A 306 6.25 2.25 7.61
C GLU A 306 4.76 2.57 7.88
N ALA A 307 4.11 3.29 6.96
CA ALA A 307 2.69 3.63 7.10
C ALA A 307 1.77 2.39 7.05
N CYS A 308 2.11 1.40 6.22
CA CYS A 308 1.37 0.14 6.12
C CYS A 308 1.45 -0.66 7.43
N VAL A 309 2.64 -0.75 8.03
CA VAL A 309 2.87 -1.38 9.34
C VAL A 309 2.07 -0.67 10.43
N HIS A 310 2.14 0.66 10.51
CA HIS A 310 1.39 1.43 11.49
C HIS A 310 -0.12 1.25 11.33
N ALA A 311 -0.64 1.31 10.10
CA ALA A 311 -2.07 1.12 9.84
C ALA A 311 -2.57 -0.26 10.33
N PHE A 312 -1.79 -1.31 10.11
CA PHE A 312 -2.11 -2.64 10.60
C PHE A 312 -2.06 -2.73 12.13
N LEU A 313 -0.97 -2.26 12.76
CA LEU A 313 -0.81 -2.29 14.21
C LEU A 313 -1.87 -1.45 14.94
N ASP A 314 -2.24 -0.30 14.37
CA ASP A 314 -3.28 0.55 14.94
C ASP A 314 -4.66 -0.12 14.88
N ALA A 315 -4.98 -0.85 13.80
CA ALA A 315 -6.19 -1.66 13.72
C ALA A 315 -6.20 -2.78 14.79
N VAL A 316 -5.08 -3.49 14.96
CA VAL A 316 -4.91 -4.51 16.01
C VAL A 316 -5.13 -3.90 17.41
N ARG A 317 -4.51 -2.77 17.70
CA ARG A 317 -4.66 -2.07 19.01
C ARG A 317 -6.10 -1.63 19.29
N ARG A 318 -6.85 -1.28 18.23
CA ARG A 318 -8.27 -0.90 18.36
C ARG A 318 -9.21 -2.10 18.36
N GLY A 319 -8.71 -3.33 18.19
CA GLY A 319 -9.54 -4.54 18.06
C GLY A 319 -10.39 -4.54 16.79
N GLU A 320 -9.92 -3.85 15.71
CA GLU A 320 -10.60 -3.82 14.42
C GLU A 320 -10.22 -5.05 13.59
N THR A 321 -11.22 -5.67 12.95
CA THR A 321 -10.99 -6.78 12.02
C THR A 321 -10.79 -6.23 10.61
N LEU A 322 -9.62 -6.50 10.00
CA LEU A 322 -9.30 -6.12 8.64
C LEU A 322 -9.62 -7.26 7.67
N SER A 323 -10.33 -6.94 6.58
CA SER A 323 -10.62 -7.89 5.50
C SER A 323 -9.62 -7.73 4.35
N ALA A 324 -9.12 -8.86 3.84
CA ALA A 324 -8.30 -8.91 2.64
C ALA A 324 -9.13 -9.01 1.34
N ARG A 325 -10.45 -8.81 1.38
CA ARG A 325 -11.35 -8.96 0.21
C ARG A 325 -10.96 -8.05 -0.96
N ASP A 326 -10.58 -6.79 -0.70
CA ASP A 326 -10.10 -5.91 -1.77
C ASP A 326 -8.74 -6.35 -2.33
N ALA A 327 -7.87 -6.88 -1.48
CA ALA A 327 -6.61 -7.47 -1.92
C ALA A 327 -6.84 -8.73 -2.78
N LEU A 328 -7.84 -9.54 -2.45
CA LEU A 328 -8.22 -10.72 -3.25
C LEU A 328 -8.64 -10.32 -4.67
N ALA A 329 -9.37 -9.23 -4.84
CA ALA A 329 -9.73 -8.74 -6.18
C ALA A 329 -8.49 -8.31 -7.02
N THR A 330 -7.38 -7.91 -6.38
CA THR A 330 -6.10 -7.74 -7.08
C THR A 330 -5.53 -9.08 -7.55
N HIS A 331 -5.60 -10.12 -6.73
CA HIS A 331 -5.14 -11.48 -7.10
C HIS A 331 -6.00 -12.07 -8.23
N GLU A 332 -7.32 -11.88 -8.20
CA GLU A 332 -8.22 -12.29 -9.27
C GLU A 332 -7.86 -11.65 -10.62
N LEU A 333 -7.58 -10.34 -10.60
CA LEU A 333 -7.14 -9.64 -11.80
C LEU A 333 -5.75 -10.12 -12.26
N CYS A 334 -4.83 -10.41 -11.35
CA CYS A 334 -3.54 -11.02 -11.70
C CYS A 334 -3.72 -12.40 -12.34
N GLU A 335 -4.59 -13.27 -11.82
CA GLU A 335 -4.89 -14.57 -12.40
C GLU A 335 -5.47 -14.44 -13.82
N ARG A 336 -6.36 -13.47 -14.03
CA ARG A 336 -6.85 -13.14 -15.37
C ARG A 336 -5.73 -12.72 -16.32
N VAL A 337 -4.79 -11.86 -15.83
CA VAL A 337 -3.63 -11.43 -16.66
C VAL A 337 -2.75 -12.61 -17.02
N VAL A 338 -2.47 -13.52 -16.08
CA VAL A 338 -1.69 -14.74 -16.35
C VAL A 338 -2.36 -15.59 -17.45
N ARG A 339 -3.65 -15.89 -17.27
CA ARG A 339 -4.42 -16.71 -18.19
C ARG A 339 -4.43 -16.12 -19.60
N GLU A 340 -4.85 -14.84 -19.73
CA GLU A 340 -4.94 -14.17 -21.04
C GLU A 340 -3.56 -14.04 -21.72
N ALA A 341 -2.48 -13.83 -20.95
CA ALA A 341 -1.14 -13.76 -21.48
C ALA A 341 -0.64 -15.11 -22.05
N VAL A 342 -0.92 -16.21 -21.36
CA VAL A 342 -0.57 -17.56 -21.80
C VAL A 342 -1.39 -17.97 -23.02
N GLU A 343 -2.71 -17.68 -23.04
CA GLU A 343 -3.58 -17.95 -24.19
C GLU A 343 -3.12 -17.19 -25.46
N GLN A 344 -2.58 -15.99 -25.35
CA GLN A 344 -2.04 -15.22 -26.48
C GLN A 344 -0.72 -15.80 -27.04
N ALA A 345 -0.01 -16.60 -26.28
CA ALA A 345 1.27 -17.20 -26.67
C ALA A 345 1.13 -18.62 -27.24
N ALA A 346 -0.04 -19.26 -27.06
CA ALA A 346 -0.37 -20.60 -27.57
C ALA A 346 -0.81 -20.53 -29.04
#